data_33175f6285d70b51b05446a3b0ad6234
#
_entry.id   33175f6285d70b51b05446a3b0ad6234
#
_cell.length_a   1.000
_cell.length_b   1.000
_cell.length_c   1.000
_cell.angle_alpha   90.00
_cell.angle_beta   90.00
_cell.angle_gamma   90.00
#
_symmetry.space_group_name_H-M   'P 1'
#
loop_
_entity.id
_entity.type
_entity.pdbx_description
1 polymer ?
#
loop_
_entity_poly.entity_id
_entity_poly.type
_entity_poly.pdbx_seq_one_letter_code
_entity_poly.pdbx_strand_id
1 'polypeptide(L)'
;ALLNWGETDLLLIMLGTNDLLGVCFPDMEEVGTSMERFVRHVLKNPQIAGKGDRILLIAPPPTEIGRFGEYGLPFDRESMKFGSCYEKIAEEYGLRFADAGRWGISLAHDGVHFTPEGHGIFAKRLGERIKQQL
;
A
#
# COMPACT_ATOMS: atom_id res chain seq x y z
N ALA A 1 1.76 -18.83 4.41
CA ALA A 1 0.94 -18.99 3.20
C ALA A 1 1.75 -19.13 1.92
N LEU A 2 2.95 -18.52 1.82
CA LEU A 2 3.82 -18.60 0.63
C LEU A 2 4.65 -19.90 0.54
N LEU A 3 4.68 -20.70 1.60
CA LEU A 3 5.63 -21.83 1.76
C LEU A 3 5.48 -22.97 0.76
N ASN A 4 4.33 -23.12 0.11
CA ASN A 4 4.04 -24.22 -0.81
C ASN A 4 3.89 -23.78 -2.29
N TRP A 5 4.21 -22.54 -2.58
CA TRP A 5 4.14 -22.00 -3.94
C TRP A 5 5.52 -22.09 -4.59
N GLY A 6 5.57 -22.19 -5.89
CA GLY A 6 6.81 -22.13 -6.63
C GLY A 6 7.47 -20.73 -6.56
N GLU A 7 8.48 -20.53 -7.36
CA GLU A 7 9.12 -19.21 -7.47
C GLU A 7 8.09 -18.15 -7.85
N THR A 8 8.12 -17.01 -7.17
CA THR A 8 7.18 -15.92 -7.40
C THR A 8 7.79 -14.91 -8.39
N ASP A 9 7.12 -14.63 -9.47
CA ASP A 9 7.56 -13.65 -10.46
C ASP A 9 7.33 -12.21 -9.98
N LEU A 10 6.17 -11.96 -9.35
CA LEU A 10 5.81 -10.65 -8.82
C LEU A 10 4.87 -10.81 -7.63
N LEU A 11 5.23 -10.18 -6.52
CA LEU A 11 4.40 -10.05 -5.33
C LEU A 11 3.89 -8.62 -5.20
N LEU A 12 2.59 -8.44 -5.14
CA LEU A 12 1.95 -7.14 -4.90
C LEU A 12 1.63 -6.99 -3.42
N ILE A 13 2.02 -5.88 -2.81
CA ILE A 13 1.75 -5.56 -1.41
C ILE A 13 1.06 -4.20 -1.35
N MET A 14 -0.21 -4.19 -0.96
CA MET A 14 -0.97 -2.98 -0.62
C MET A 14 -1.67 -3.18 0.71
N LEU A 15 -1.00 -2.82 1.78
CA LEU A 15 -1.45 -2.96 3.17
C LEU A 15 -1.16 -1.67 3.93
N GLY A 16 -1.73 -1.49 5.13
CA GLY A 16 -1.43 -0.40 6.04
C GLY A 16 -2.64 0.44 6.43
N THR A 17 -3.69 0.52 5.62
CA THR A 17 -4.88 1.31 5.95
C THR A 17 -5.51 0.85 7.26
N ASN A 18 -5.68 -0.46 7.46
CA ASN A 18 -6.25 -0.99 8.71
C ASN A 18 -5.31 -0.79 9.91
N ASP A 19 -4.01 -0.83 9.71
CA ASP A 19 -3.04 -0.53 10.76
C ASP A 19 -3.18 0.93 11.22
N LEU A 20 -3.38 1.85 10.28
CA LEU A 20 -3.59 3.26 10.59
C LEU A 20 -4.94 3.51 11.29
N LEU A 21 -6.00 2.83 10.85
CA LEU A 21 -7.36 3.03 11.38
C LEU A 21 -7.62 2.27 12.68
N GLY A 22 -6.83 1.26 12.98
CA GLY A 22 -7.01 0.37 14.14
C GLY A 22 -6.55 0.94 15.49
N VAL A 23 -6.09 2.19 15.53
CA VAL A 23 -5.54 2.83 16.73
C VAL A 23 -6.26 4.15 17.05
N CYS A 24 -6.20 4.58 18.31
CA CYS A 24 -6.83 5.84 18.74
C CYS A 24 -6.08 7.08 18.22
N PHE A 25 -4.78 6.96 18.05
CA PHE A 25 -3.91 8.05 17.58
C PHE A 25 -3.15 7.57 16.35
N PRO A 26 -3.62 7.91 15.15
CA PRO A 26 -2.98 7.47 13.92
C PRO A 26 -1.57 8.07 13.80
N ASP A 27 -0.60 7.21 13.47
CA ASP A 27 0.79 7.58 13.26
C ASP A 27 1.38 6.81 12.07
N MET A 28 1.68 7.53 11.00
CA MET A 28 2.26 6.93 9.81
C MET A 28 3.66 6.39 10.04
N GLU A 29 4.42 6.93 10.98
CA GLU A 29 5.74 6.42 11.32
C GLU A 29 5.67 4.99 11.88
N GLU A 30 4.70 4.72 12.76
CA GLU A 30 4.46 3.37 13.28
C GLU A 30 4.02 2.41 12.18
N VAL A 31 3.13 2.84 11.29
CA VAL A 31 2.70 2.05 10.13
C VAL A 31 3.88 1.76 9.21
N GLY A 32 4.72 2.75 8.93
CA GLY A 32 5.93 2.59 8.13
C GLY A 32 6.92 1.61 8.74
N THR A 33 7.15 1.67 10.05
CA THR A 33 8.00 0.73 10.78
C THR A 33 7.49 -0.70 10.68
N SER A 34 6.17 -0.88 10.79
CA SER A 34 5.52 -2.20 10.64
C SER A 34 5.65 -2.72 9.21
N MET A 35 5.46 -1.88 8.22
CA MET A 35 5.62 -2.24 6.81
C MET A 35 7.07 -2.61 6.49
N GLU A 36 8.03 -1.85 6.97
CA GLU A 36 9.45 -2.14 6.79
C GLU A 36 9.84 -3.51 7.38
N ARG A 37 9.34 -3.80 8.58
CA ARG A 37 9.53 -5.12 9.21
C ARG A 37 8.93 -6.25 8.36
N PHE A 38 7.74 -6.03 7.81
CA PHE A 38 7.07 -6.98 6.94
C PHE A 38 7.87 -7.21 5.65
N VAL A 39 8.33 -6.15 5.00
CA VAL A 39 9.17 -6.22 3.78
C VAL A 39 10.45 -7.00 4.04
N ARG A 40 11.15 -6.74 5.14
CA ARG A 40 12.35 -7.50 5.51
C ARG A 40 12.06 -8.99 5.69
N HIS A 41 10.91 -9.32 6.27
CA HIS A 41 10.47 -10.71 6.42
C HIS A 41 10.19 -11.36 5.07
N VAL A 42 9.48 -10.68 4.18
CA VAL A 42 9.16 -11.17 2.83
C VAL A 42 10.43 -11.40 2.00
N LEU A 43 11.41 -10.50 2.07
CA LEU A 43 12.68 -10.63 1.34
C LEU A 43 13.48 -11.88 1.73
N LYS A 44 13.30 -12.38 2.95
CA LYS A 44 13.92 -13.63 3.42
C LYS A 44 13.21 -14.89 2.90
N ASN A 45 12.02 -14.76 2.32
CA ASN A 45 11.28 -15.90 1.83
C ASN A 45 12.01 -16.50 0.61
N PRO A 46 12.22 -17.84 0.55
CA PRO A 46 12.93 -18.47 -0.57
C PRO A 46 12.32 -18.23 -1.95
N GLN A 47 11.01 -17.99 -2.02
CA GLN A 47 10.29 -17.71 -3.28
C GLN A 47 10.60 -16.33 -3.84
N ILE A 48 11.02 -15.41 -3.00
CA ILE A 48 11.51 -14.07 -3.38
C ILE A 48 13.03 -14.08 -3.51
N ALA A 49 13.71 -14.84 -2.63
CA ALA A 49 15.17 -15.02 -2.63
C ALA A 49 15.95 -13.69 -2.59
N GLY A 50 15.49 -12.73 -1.81
CA GLY A 50 16.12 -11.42 -1.68
C GLY A 50 15.98 -10.50 -2.90
N LYS A 51 15.21 -10.89 -3.92
CA LYS A 51 15.00 -10.11 -5.15
C LYS A 51 13.89 -9.07 -4.94
N GLY A 52 14.25 -7.89 -4.44
CA GLY A 52 13.31 -6.79 -4.18
C GLY A 52 12.55 -6.34 -5.44
N ASP A 53 13.15 -6.45 -6.61
CA ASP A 53 12.53 -6.16 -7.91
C ASP A 53 11.33 -7.07 -8.26
N ARG A 54 11.15 -8.16 -7.53
CA ARG A 54 9.94 -9.00 -7.57
C ARG A 54 8.82 -8.55 -6.65
N ILE A 55 9.02 -7.47 -5.91
CA ILE A 55 8.00 -6.90 -5.01
C ILE A 55 7.57 -5.55 -5.57
N LEU A 56 6.27 -5.38 -5.78
CA LEU A 56 5.65 -4.08 -6.03
C LEU A 56 4.94 -3.64 -4.74
N LEU A 57 5.54 -2.68 -4.04
CA LEU A 57 4.94 -2.02 -2.89
C LEU A 57 4.02 -0.90 -3.37
N ILE A 58 2.75 -0.98 -2.99
CA ILE A 58 1.71 -0.04 -3.42
C ILE A 58 1.27 0.76 -2.20
N ALA A 59 1.45 2.07 -2.23
CA ALA A 59 0.91 2.96 -1.22
C ALA A 59 -0.61 3.04 -1.40
N PRO A 60 -1.42 2.76 -0.34
CA PRO A 60 -2.86 2.95 -0.39
C PRO A 60 -3.24 4.41 -0.66
N PRO A 61 -4.41 4.66 -1.26
CA PRO A 61 -4.91 6.03 -1.35
C PRO A 61 -5.25 6.59 0.03
N PRO A 62 -5.17 7.92 0.21
CA PRO A 62 -5.60 8.58 1.44
C PRO A 62 -7.08 8.30 1.74
N THR A 63 -7.41 8.26 3.03
CA THR A 63 -8.80 8.17 3.50
C THR A 63 -9.49 9.52 3.43
N GLU A 64 -10.83 9.51 3.46
CA GLU A 64 -11.68 10.69 3.46
C GLU A 64 -12.73 10.61 4.58
N ILE A 65 -12.34 10.11 5.75
CA ILE A 65 -13.23 9.90 6.90
C ILE A 65 -13.71 11.24 7.48
N GLY A 66 -12.90 12.29 7.37
CA GLY A 66 -13.20 13.63 7.84
C GLY A 66 -14.45 14.25 7.22
N ARG A 67 -14.93 13.72 6.07
CA ARG A 67 -16.22 14.15 5.49
C ARG A 67 -17.42 13.84 6.39
N PHE A 68 -17.28 12.92 7.34
CA PHE A 68 -18.33 12.52 8.29
C PHE A 68 -18.20 13.17 9.66
N GLY A 69 -17.08 13.82 9.95
CA GLY A 69 -16.84 14.49 11.21
C GLY A 69 -15.36 14.76 11.47
N GLU A 70 -15.09 15.73 12.32
CA GLU A 70 -13.73 16.17 12.64
C GLU A 70 -12.85 15.05 13.22
N TYR A 71 -13.48 14.04 13.83
CA TYR A 71 -12.75 12.86 14.35
C TYR A 71 -11.97 12.10 13.28
N GLY A 72 -12.39 12.20 12.02
CA GLY A 72 -11.70 11.54 10.89
C GLY A 72 -10.49 12.30 10.37
N LEU A 73 -10.38 13.60 10.63
CA LEU A 73 -9.34 14.45 10.09
C LEU A 73 -7.91 14.02 10.46
N PRO A 74 -7.61 13.56 11.69
CA PRO A 74 -6.28 13.04 12.00
C PRO A 74 -5.89 11.84 11.15
N PHE A 75 -6.83 10.90 10.91
CA PHE A 75 -6.61 9.72 10.07
C PHE A 75 -6.36 10.13 8.61
N ASP A 76 -7.15 11.05 8.09
CA ASP A 76 -6.99 11.54 6.71
C ASP A 76 -5.63 12.19 6.52
N ARG A 77 -5.21 13.05 7.46
CA ARG A 77 -3.90 13.71 7.40
C ARG A 77 -2.74 12.71 7.44
N GLU A 78 -2.79 11.73 8.34
CA GLU A 78 -1.76 10.70 8.40
C GLU A 78 -1.76 9.83 7.14
N SER A 79 -2.93 9.45 6.61
CA SER A 79 -3.05 8.63 5.40
C SER A 79 -2.46 9.30 4.16
N MET A 80 -2.42 10.63 4.10
CA MET A 80 -1.77 11.36 3.01
C MET A 80 -0.27 11.12 2.94
N LYS A 81 0.35 10.60 3.99
CA LYS A 81 1.78 10.29 4.05
C LYS A 81 2.14 8.89 3.53
N PHE A 82 1.16 8.06 3.15
CA PHE A 82 1.42 6.71 2.62
C PHE A 82 2.40 6.73 1.45
N GLY A 83 2.16 7.59 0.46
CA GLY A 83 2.99 7.67 -0.75
C GLY A 83 4.46 7.91 -0.41
N SER A 84 4.77 8.97 0.32
CA SER A 84 6.16 9.33 0.67
C SER A 84 6.82 8.33 1.61
N CYS A 85 6.06 7.76 2.55
CA CYS A 85 6.56 6.75 3.48
C CYS A 85 6.96 5.46 2.74
N TYR A 86 6.08 4.94 1.90
CA TYR A 86 6.31 3.67 1.19
C TYR A 86 7.32 3.81 0.06
N GLU A 87 7.42 4.98 -0.57
CA GLU A 87 8.46 5.27 -1.55
C GLU A 87 9.86 5.14 -0.94
N LYS A 88 10.06 5.70 0.26
CA LYS A 88 11.34 5.57 0.99
C LYS A 88 11.69 4.12 1.32
N ILE A 89 10.70 3.33 1.76
CA ILE A 89 10.90 1.91 2.02
C ILE A 89 11.29 1.17 0.73
N ALA A 90 10.58 1.44 -0.36
CA ALA A 90 10.87 0.83 -1.65
C ALA A 90 12.29 1.18 -2.14
N GLU A 91 12.71 2.42 -2.02
CA GLU A 91 14.08 2.85 -2.36
C GLU A 91 15.13 2.15 -1.50
N GLU A 92 14.91 2.08 -0.19
CA GLU A 92 15.87 1.47 0.74
C GLU A 92 16.08 -0.02 0.48
N TYR A 93 15.02 -0.75 0.14
CA TYR A 93 15.06 -2.21 -0.07
C TYR A 93 15.10 -2.63 -1.55
N GLY A 94 15.22 -1.68 -2.48
CA GLY A 94 15.28 -1.98 -3.91
C GLY A 94 13.98 -2.59 -4.45
N LEU A 95 12.82 -2.19 -3.91
CA LEU A 95 11.51 -2.65 -4.37
C LEU A 95 11.01 -1.79 -5.53
N ARG A 96 10.08 -2.34 -6.31
CA ARG A 96 9.24 -1.53 -7.20
C ARG A 96 8.19 -0.79 -6.38
N PHE A 97 7.78 0.38 -6.84
CA PHE A 97 6.84 1.23 -6.11
C PHE A 97 5.73 1.78 -7.00
N ALA A 98 4.53 1.89 -6.44
CA ALA A 98 3.40 2.60 -7.02
C ALA A 98 2.62 3.33 -5.93
N ASP A 99 2.13 4.53 -6.26
CA ASP A 99 1.30 5.33 -5.36
C ASP A 99 -0.14 5.37 -5.88
N ALA A 100 -1.01 4.52 -5.30
CA ALA A 100 -2.43 4.48 -5.65
C ALA A 100 -3.18 5.77 -5.28
N GLY A 101 -2.62 6.59 -4.38
CA GLY A 101 -3.16 7.91 -4.05
C GLY A 101 -3.17 8.88 -5.24
N ARG A 102 -2.35 8.62 -6.25
CA ARG A 102 -2.28 9.44 -7.48
C ARG A 102 -3.17 8.94 -8.61
N TRP A 103 -3.93 7.86 -8.40
CA TRP A 103 -4.70 7.24 -9.48
C TRP A 103 -6.12 7.77 -9.63
N GLY A 104 -6.57 8.66 -8.74
CA GLY A 104 -7.92 9.21 -8.79
C GLY A 104 -9.00 8.19 -8.44
N ILE A 105 -8.70 7.28 -7.52
CA ILE A 105 -9.62 6.22 -7.09
C ILE A 105 -10.75 6.84 -6.27
N SER A 106 -11.99 6.62 -6.68
CA SER A 106 -13.15 7.05 -5.92
C SER A 106 -13.40 6.14 -4.73
N LEU A 107 -13.60 6.78 -3.55
CA LEU A 107 -13.90 6.08 -2.31
C LEU A 107 -15.40 6.00 -2.06
N ALA A 108 -15.84 4.92 -1.41
CA ALA A 108 -17.20 4.70 -0.98
C ALA A 108 -17.62 5.72 0.10
N HIS A 109 -18.86 5.66 0.52
CA HIS A 109 -19.42 6.57 1.51
C HIS A 109 -18.71 6.54 2.87
N ASP A 110 -18.01 5.44 3.21
CA ASP A 110 -17.22 5.34 4.44
C ASP A 110 -15.87 6.09 4.39
N GLY A 111 -15.49 6.58 3.20
CA GLY A 111 -14.22 7.29 3.00
C GLY A 111 -12.97 6.40 3.03
N VAL A 112 -13.14 5.08 2.93
CA VAL A 112 -12.05 4.08 3.03
C VAL A 112 -12.08 3.08 1.88
N HIS A 113 -13.20 2.39 1.68
CA HIS A 113 -13.33 1.38 0.64
C HIS A 113 -13.52 2.01 -0.74
N PHE A 114 -13.16 1.29 -1.79
CA PHE A 114 -13.34 1.74 -3.16
C PHE A 114 -14.80 1.60 -3.59
N THR A 115 -15.27 2.54 -4.40
CA THR A 115 -16.52 2.37 -5.17
C THR A 115 -16.31 1.31 -6.27
N PRO A 116 -17.39 0.80 -6.91
CA PRO A 116 -17.25 -0.04 -8.12
C PRO A 116 -16.37 0.62 -9.20
N GLU A 117 -16.57 1.92 -9.46
CA GLU A 117 -15.71 2.69 -10.37
C GLU A 117 -14.27 2.76 -9.89
N GLY A 118 -14.07 2.96 -8.58
CA GLY A 118 -12.75 3.00 -7.96
C GLY A 118 -11.99 1.69 -8.14
N HIS A 119 -12.64 0.54 -8.02
CA HIS A 119 -12.06 -0.77 -8.32
C HIS A 119 -11.65 -0.87 -9.80
N GLY A 120 -12.46 -0.36 -10.72
CA GLY A 120 -12.13 -0.33 -12.15
C GLY A 120 -10.89 0.52 -12.44
N ILE A 121 -10.80 1.71 -11.83
CA ILE A 121 -9.64 2.59 -11.95
C ILE A 121 -8.39 1.91 -11.39
N PHE A 122 -8.48 1.34 -10.20
CA PHE A 122 -7.38 0.61 -9.57
C PHE A 122 -6.87 -0.53 -10.46
N ALA A 123 -7.76 -1.38 -10.96
CA ALA A 123 -7.41 -2.50 -11.82
C ALA A 123 -6.71 -2.05 -13.11
N LYS A 124 -7.21 -0.99 -13.76
CA LYS A 124 -6.62 -0.42 -14.97
C LYS A 124 -5.20 0.10 -14.69
N ARG A 125 -5.05 0.95 -13.68
CA ARG A 125 -3.76 1.56 -13.32
C ARG A 125 -2.72 0.52 -12.89
N LEU A 126 -3.16 -0.45 -12.09
CA LEU A 126 -2.30 -1.55 -11.67
C LEU A 126 -1.84 -2.39 -12.86
N GLY A 127 -2.76 -2.72 -13.77
CA GLY A 127 -2.43 -3.46 -15.00
C GLY A 127 -1.43 -2.73 -15.88
N GLU A 128 -1.57 -1.42 -16.05
CA GLU A 128 -0.61 -0.57 -16.78
C GLU A 128 0.77 -0.61 -16.08
N ARG A 129 0.77 -0.51 -14.76
CA ARG A 129 2.00 -0.51 -13.96
C ARG A 129 2.75 -1.83 -14.05
N ILE A 130 2.04 -2.97 -14.00
CA ILE A 130 2.63 -4.30 -14.14
C ILE A 130 3.24 -4.49 -15.54
N LYS A 131 2.52 -4.08 -16.58
CA LYS A 131 3.01 -4.19 -17.97
C LYS A 131 4.28 -3.38 -18.22
N GLN A 132 4.41 -2.21 -17.60
CA GLN A 132 5.61 -1.37 -17.74
C GLN A 132 6.84 -1.96 -17.05
N GLN A 133 6.66 -2.90 -16.14
CA GLN A 133 7.72 -3.44 -15.29
C GLN A 133 8.13 -4.88 -15.64
N LEU A 134 7.34 -5.52 -16.47
CA LEU A 134 7.65 -6.84 -17.02
C LEU A 134 8.31 -6.69 -18.40
#